data_3f653a0bd499d3d85ec61d3499b3df70
#
_entry.id   3f653a0bd499d3d85ec61d3499b3df70
#
_cell.length_a   1.000
_cell.length_b   1.000
_cell.length_c   1.000
_cell.angle_alpha   90.00
_cell.angle_beta   90.00
_cell.angle_gamma   90.00
#
_symmetry.space_group_name_H-M   'P 1'
#
loop_
_entity.id
_entity.type
_entity.pdbx_description
1 polymer ?
#
loop_
_entity_poly.entity_id
_entity_poly.type
_entity_poly.pdbx_seq_one_letter_code
_entity_poly.pdbx_strand_id
1 'polypeptide(L)'
;MHEKVKLTKRQIKQDNFTAFMLNSKQQLEENWQYFAIGAVVIILAVVGIVYYMNSQKDKAQLGAIQLAQATMQYRQGNSQVAILTLADILTKYSGTGYAEQATFMLGRVNLETRNYEEAKLYFEQYLEQYKDNALNRAAAMAGLGVTYENQGKYPEAAEM
;
A
#
# COMPACT_ATOMS: atom_id res chain seq x y z
N MET A 1 51.89 -21.15 -52.43
CA MET A 1 50.56 -21.75 -52.32
C MET A 1 50.08 -21.52 -50.89
N HIS A 2 49.18 -20.55 -50.67
CA HIS A 2 48.63 -20.28 -49.34
C HIS A 2 47.32 -21.07 -49.19
N GLU A 3 47.38 -22.10 -48.39
CA GLU A 3 46.25 -22.94 -48.08
C GLU A 3 45.26 -22.13 -47.16
N LYS A 4 44.05 -21.79 -47.65
CA LYS A 4 43.02 -21.14 -46.91
C LYS A 4 42.35 -22.18 -45.99
N VAL A 5 42.75 -22.19 -44.74
CA VAL A 5 42.08 -22.99 -43.69
C VAL A 5 40.63 -22.53 -43.55
N LYS A 6 39.67 -23.37 -43.96
CA LYS A 6 38.23 -23.14 -43.76
C LYS A 6 37.87 -23.50 -42.34
N LEU A 7 37.70 -22.45 -41.51
CA LEU A 7 37.18 -22.61 -40.15
C LEU A 7 35.74 -23.12 -40.18
N THR A 8 35.44 -24.10 -39.36
CA THR A 8 34.08 -24.64 -39.18
C THR A 8 33.21 -23.66 -38.38
N LYS A 9 31.87 -23.66 -38.62
CA LYS A 9 30.89 -22.80 -37.90
C LYS A 9 31.03 -22.92 -36.37
N ARG A 10 31.48 -24.06 -35.87
CA ARG A 10 31.68 -24.31 -34.43
C ARG A 10 32.94 -23.60 -33.89
N GLN A 11 34.00 -23.53 -34.67
CA GLN A 11 35.23 -22.81 -34.33
C GLN A 11 34.98 -21.28 -34.31
N ILE A 12 34.27 -20.75 -35.32
CA ILE A 12 33.92 -19.34 -35.39
C ILE A 12 33.04 -18.91 -34.15
N LYS A 13 32.18 -19.81 -33.70
CA LYS A 13 31.32 -19.53 -32.53
C LYS A 13 32.11 -19.60 -31.21
N GLN A 14 33.11 -20.48 -31.12
CA GLN A 14 34.02 -20.55 -29.97
C GLN A 14 34.95 -19.33 -29.92
N ASP A 15 35.49 -18.89 -31.05
CA ASP A 15 36.36 -17.71 -31.12
C ASP A 15 35.62 -16.44 -30.73
N ASN A 16 34.37 -16.27 -31.19
CA ASN A 16 33.54 -15.13 -30.81
C ASN A 16 33.19 -15.14 -29.32
N PHE A 17 32.94 -16.31 -28.73
CA PHE A 17 32.68 -16.42 -27.30
C PHE A 17 33.92 -16.12 -26.46
N THR A 18 35.08 -16.65 -26.88
CA THR A 18 36.37 -16.40 -26.22
C THR A 18 36.77 -14.93 -26.32
N ALA A 19 36.60 -14.31 -27.51
CA ALA A 19 36.84 -12.89 -27.71
C ALA A 19 35.87 -12.02 -26.84
N PHE A 20 34.62 -12.40 -26.76
CA PHE A 20 33.66 -11.72 -25.88
C PHE A 20 34.05 -11.82 -24.41
N MET A 21 34.43 -13.00 -23.93
CA MET A 21 34.88 -13.23 -22.55
C MET A 21 36.17 -12.43 -22.22
N LEU A 22 37.13 -12.39 -23.13
CA LEU A 22 38.36 -11.61 -22.95
C LEU A 22 38.10 -10.11 -22.93
N ASN A 23 37.28 -9.59 -23.83
CA ASN A 23 36.92 -8.19 -23.87
C ASN A 23 36.11 -7.79 -22.63
N SER A 24 35.20 -8.67 -22.18
CA SER A 24 34.42 -8.43 -20.96
C SER A 24 35.31 -8.39 -19.71
N LYS A 25 36.32 -9.28 -19.65
CA LYS A 25 37.32 -9.30 -18.57
C LYS A 25 38.15 -8.02 -18.54
N GLN A 26 38.64 -7.58 -19.70
CA GLN A 26 39.44 -6.36 -19.83
C GLN A 26 38.61 -5.11 -19.45
N GLN A 27 37.36 -4.98 -19.91
CA GLN A 27 36.47 -3.92 -19.53
C GLN A 27 36.17 -3.91 -18.02
N LEU A 28 36.03 -5.10 -17.41
CA LEU A 28 35.84 -5.24 -15.98
C LEU A 28 37.06 -4.78 -15.18
N GLU A 29 38.28 -5.13 -15.64
CA GLU A 29 39.53 -4.74 -15.00
C GLU A 29 39.80 -3.23 -15.13
N GLU A 30 39.49 -2.62 -16.27
CA GLU A 30 39.66 -1.18 -16.50
C GLU A 30 38.62 -0.33 -15.76
N ASN A 31 37.41 -0.84 -15.57
CA ASN A 31 36.28 -0.08 -15.03
C ASN A 31 35.70 -0.68 -13.73
N TRP A 32 36.48 -1.48 -13.00
CA TRP A 32 35.99 -2.19 -11.80
C TRP A 32 35.37 -1.26 -10.75
N GLN A 33 35.84 -0.02 -10.68
CA GLN A 33 35.32 0.98 -9.75
C GLN A 33 33.84 1.32 -10.03
N TYR A 34 33.47 1.45 -11.31
CA TYR A 34 32.07 1.72 -11.69
C TYR A 34 31.17 0.52 -11.42
N PHE A 35 31.69 -0.71 -11.63
CA PHE A 35 30.97 -1.94 -11.29
C PHE A 35 30.82 -2.08 -9.77
N ALA A 36 31.83 -1.74 -9.00
CA ALA A 36 31.78 -1.74 -7.54
C ALA A 36 30.74 -0.72 -7.02
N ILE A 37 30.76 0.50 -7.55
CA ILE A 37 29.76 1.52 -7.21
C ILE A 37 28.35 1.06 -7.58
N GLY A 38 28.16 0.50 -8.79
CA GLY A 38 26.88 -0.05 -9.23
C GLY A 38 26.37 -1.16 -8.31
N ALA A 39 27.25 -2.08 -7.89
CA ALA A 39 26.92 -3.13 -6.94
C ALA A 39 26.48 -2.57 -5.58
N VAL A 40 27.18 -1.57 -5.05
CA VAL A 40 26.81 -0.90 -3.79
C VAL A 40 25.43 -0.23 -3.91
N VAL A 41 25.17 0.48 -5.01
CA VAL A 41 23.86 1.11 -5.25
C VAL A 41 22.74 0.07 -5.30
N ILE A 42 22.96 -1.06 -5.99
CA ILE A 42 21.98 -2.15 -6.06
C ILE A 42 21.72 -2.73 -4.66
N ILE A 43 22.78 -2.98 -3.88
CA ILE A 43 22.65 -3.50 -2.51
C ILE A 43 21.84 -2.54 -1.64
N LEU A 44 22.13 -1.23 -1.69
CA LEU A 44 21.40 -0.22 -0.94
C LEU A 44 19.92 -0.15 -1.37
N ALA A 45 19.64 -0.26 -2.68
CA ALA A 45 18.28 -0.31 -3.19
C ALA A 45 17.53 -1.55 -2.67
N VAL A 46 18.15 -2.73 -2.72
CA VAL A 46 17.55 -3.98 -2.21
C VAL A 46 17.30 -3.88 -0.70
N VAL A 47 18.27 -3.39 0.07
CA VAL A 47 18.11 -3.18 1.53
C VAL A 47 16.96 -2.21 1.81
N GLY A 48 16.89 -1.10 1.07
CA GLY A 48 15.79 -0.12 1.18
C GLY A 48 14.43 -0.74 0.88
N ILE A 49 14.32 -1.54 -0.19
CA ILE A 49 13.09 -2.25 -0.57
C ILE A 49 12.68 -3.25 0.52
N VAL A 50 13.62 -4.06 1.00
CA VAL A 50 13.35 -5.06 2.06
C VAL A 50 12.92 -4.38 3.34
N TYR A 51 13.59 -3.30 3.74
CA TYR A 51 13.22 -2.50 4.92
C TYR A 51 11.80 -1.92 4.77
N TYR A 52 11.49 -1.33 3.61
CA TYR A 52 10.16 -0.79 3.32
C TYR A 52 9.08 -1.88 3.37
N MET A 53 9.32 -3.03 2.74
CA MET A 53 8.37 -4.16 2.75
C MET A 53 8.14 -4.72 4.15
N ASN A 54 9.20 -4.83 4.96
CA ASN A 54 9.08 -5.34 6.32
C ASN A 54 8.33 -4.35 7.22
N SER A 55 8.63 -3.06 7.12
CA SER A 55 7.90 -2.00 7.82
C SER A 55 6.39 -1.99 7.49
N GLN A 56 6.01 -2.30 6.23
CA GLN A 56 4.60 -2.41 5.85
C GLN A 56 3.92 -3.64 6.45
N LYS A 57 4.63 -4.78 6.57
CA LYS A 57 4.10 -5.99 7.22
C LYS A 57 3.85 -5.77 8.71
N ASP A 58 4.77 -5.12 9.40
CA ASP A 58 4.63 -4.80 10.83
C ASP A 58 3.44 -3.85 11.06
N LYS A 59 3.30 -2.82 10.23
CA LYS A 59 2.13 -1.93 10.24
C LYS A 59 0.83 -2.69 9.99
N ALA A 60 0.83 -3.63 9.03
CA ALA A 60 -0.34 -4.43 8.74
C ALA A 60 -0.76 -5.29 9.94
N GLN A 61 0.17 -5.98 10.59
CA GLN A 61 -0.13 -6.83 11.74
C GLN A 61 -0.64 -6.01 12.94
N LEU A 62 0.02 -4.91 13.28
CA LEU A 62 -0.40 -4.03 14.36
C LEU A 62 -1.74 -3.35 14.06
N GLY A 63 -1.96 -2.92 12.81
CA GLY A 63 -3.23 -2.34 12.37
C GLY A 63 -4.40 -3.32 12.53
N ALA A 64 -4.20 -4.60 12.19
CA ALA A 64 -5.22 -5.64 12.38
C ALA A 64 -5.60 -5.82 13.86
N ILE A 65 -4.59 -5.87 14.74
CA ILE A 65 -4.80 -6.01 16.18
C ILE A 65 -5.57 -4.81 16.73
N GLN A 66 -5.16 -3.59 16.39
CA GLN A 66 -5.84 -2.38 16.87
C GLN A 66 -7.27 -2.27 16.34
N LEU A 67 -7.51 -2.63 15.07
CA LEU A 67 -8.87 -2.63 14.51
C LEU A 67 -9.76 -3.67 15.21
N ALA A 68 -9.22 -4.85 15.52
CA ALA A 68 -9.94 -5.87 16.29
C ALA A 68 -10.27 -5.37 17.70
N GLN A 69 -9.34 -4.69 18.37
CA GLN A 69 -9.56 -4.07 19.69
C GLN A 69 -10.64 -3.00 19.64
N ALA A 70 -10.58 -2.09 18.66
CA ALA A 70 -11.59 -1.04 18.48
C ALA A 70 -12.98 -1.65 18.24
N THR A 71 -13.06 -2.69 17.39
CA THR A 71 -14.31 -3.41 17.15
C THR A 71 -14.86 -4.07 18.40
N MET A 72 -13.99 -4.67 19.22
CA MET A 72 -14.37 -5.28 20.48
C MET A 72 -14.89 -4.23 21.50
N GLN A 73 -14.20 -3.10 21.65
CA GLN A 73 -14.63 -2.00 22.49
C GLN A 73 -16.01 -1.47 22.07
N TYR A 74 -16.21 -1.28 20.77
CA TYR A 74 -17.49 -0.86 20.23
C TYR A 74 -18.61 -1.86 20.57
N ARG A 75 -18.39 -3.18 20.38
CA ARG A 75 -19.38 -4.22 20.72
C ARG A 75 -19.69 -4.31 22.21
N GLN A 76 -18.77 -3.91 23.06
CA GLN A 76 -18.94 -3.82 24.52
C GLN A 76 -19.67 -2.55 24.97
N GLY A 77 -20.04 -1.66 24.04
CA GLY A 77 -20.69 -0.39 24.35
C GLY A 77 -19.70 0.74 24.71
N ASN A 78 -18.40 0.47 24.66
CA ASN A 78 -17.35 1.46 24.94
C ASN A 78 -17.06 2.32 23.71
N SER A 79 -18.09 2.96 23.13
CA SER A 79 -18.01 3.67 21.84
C SER A 79 -16.94 4.77 21.85
N GLN A 80 -16.77 5.49 22.94
CA GLN A 80 -15.75 6.55 23.04
C GLN A 80 -14.33 6.01 22.92
N VAL A 81 -14.04 4.87 23.56
CA VAL A 81 -12.73 4.20 23.45
C VAL A 81 -12.52 3.67 22.05
N ALA A 82 -13.56 3.10 21.43
CA ALA A 82 -13.51 2.65 20.06
C ALA A 82 -13.17 3.80 19.09
N ILE A 83 -13.85 4.96 19.21
CA ILE A 83 -13.59 6.15 18.40
C ILE A 83 -12.12 6.58 18.52
N LEU A 84 -11.59 6.68 19.73
CA LEU A 84 -10.18 7.07 19.94
C LEU A 84 -9.21 6.07 19.30
N THR A 85 -9.47 4.76 19.46
CA THR A 85 -8.63 3.71 18.87
C THR A 85 -8.71 3.74 17.34
N LEU A 86 -9.89 3.94 16.75
CA LEU A 86 -10.08 4.05 15.32
C LEU A 86 -9.39 5.30 14.74
N ALA A 87 -9.45 6.44 15.44
CA ALA A 87 -8.75 7.65 15.02
C ALA A 87 -7.22 7.48 15.07
N ASP A 88 -6.69 6.75 16.06
CA ASP A 88 -5.29 6.40 16.15
C ASP A 88 -4.83 5.52 14.95
N ILE A 89 -5.71 4.60 14.49
CA ILE A 89 -5.46 3.79 13.29
C ILE A 89 -5.31 4.67 12.04
N LEU A 90 -6.14 5.70 11.86
CA LEU A 90 -6.03 6.61 10.70
C LEU A 90 -4.68 7.30 10.65
N THR A 91 -4.14 7.68 11.82
CA THR A 91 -2.86 8.38 11.90
C THR A 91 -1.68 7.44 11.67
N LYS A 92 -1.67 6.29 12.35
CA LYS A 92 -0.52 5.36 12.37
C LYS A 92 -0.45 4.46 11.14
N TYR A 93 -1.61 4.10 10.58
CA TYR A 93 -1.73 3.13 9.48
C TYR A 93 -2.33 3.75 8.21
N SER A 94 -2.15 5.04 8.02
CA SER A 94 -2.58 5.76 6.81
C SER A 94 -2.11 5.04 5.55
N GLY A 95 -2.97 4.99 4.52
CA GLY A 95 -2.70 4.32 3.26
C GLY A 95 -2.80 2.78 3.30
N THR A 96 -3.28 2.20 4.40
CA THR A 96 -3.52 0.75 4.52
C THR A 96 -5.03 0.45 4.50
N GLY A 97 -5.39 -0.81 4.19
CA GLY A 97 -6.77 -1.27 4.28
C GLY A 97 -7.37 -1.18 5.70
N TYR A 98 -6.52 -1.05 6.74
CA TYR A 98 -6.99 -0.83 8.12
C TYR A 98 -7.43 0.61 8.34
N ALA A 99 -6.78 1.59 7.73
CA ALA A 99 -7.25 2.97 7.72
C ALA A 99 -8.58 3.11 6.99
N GLU A 100 -8.75 2.41 5.85
CA GLU A 100 -10.04 2.34 5.15
C GLU A 100 -11.16 1.84 6.07
N GLN A 101 -10.95 0.67 6.70
CA GLN A 101 -11.95 0.09 7.60
C GLN A 101 -12.21 0.97 8.82
N ALA A 102 -11.17 1.59 9.38
CA ALA A 102 -11.32 2.50 10.53
C ALA A 102 -12.11 3.74 10.16
N THR A 103 -11.90 4.32 8.96
CA THR A 103 -12.67 5.48 8.48
C THR A 103 -14.17 5.14 8.40
N PHE A 104 -14.50 4.00 7.78
CA PHE A 104 -15.88 3.54 7.68
C PHE A 104 -16.51 3.28 9.05
N MET A 105 -15.78 2.62 9.95
CA MET A 105 -16.25 2.35 11.31
C MET A 105 -16.44 3.62 12.13
N LEU A 106 -15.59 4.64 11.97
CA LEU A 106 -15.77 5.95 12.62
C LEU A 106 -17.08 6.60 12.18
N GLY A 107 -17.41 6.58 10.89
CA GLY A 107 -18.70 7.04 10.41
C GLY A 107 -19.86 6.33 11.11
N ARG A 108 -19.81 5.00 11.17
CA ARG A 108 -20.86 4.19 11.82
C ARG A 108 -20.99 4.44 13.31
N VAL A 109 -19.89 4.40 14.06
CA VAL A 109 -19.91 4.57 15.52
C VAL A 109 -20.41 5.97 15.89
N ASN A 110 -19.99 7.00 15.15
CA ASN A 110 -20.46 8.35 15.36
C ASN A 110 -21.97 8.52 15.03
N LEU A 111 -22.45 7.88 13.96
CA LEU A 111 -23.88 7.85 13.64
C LEU A 111 -24.70 7.24 14.78
N GLU A 112 -24.28 6.07 15.29
CA GLU A 112 -24.97 5.37 16.37
C GLU A 112 -24.91 6.12 17.72
N THR A 113 -23.83 6.85 17.96
CA THR A 113 -23.70 7.73 19.15
C THR A 113 -24.30 9.11 18.95
N ARG A 114 -24.99 9.35 17.84
CA ARG A 114 -25.66 10.61 17.46
C ARG A 114 -24.69 11.80 17.26
N ASN A 115 -23.44 11.54 17.04
CA ASN A 115 -22.45 12.55 16.64
C ASN A 115 -22.54 12.76 15.12
N TYR A 116 -23.63 13.35 14.65
CA TYR A 116 -23.99 13.37 13.23
C TYR A 116 -23.01 14.16 12.37
N GLU A 117 -22.40 15.22 12.87
CA GLU A 117 -21.40 15.98 12.10
C GLU A 117 -20.13 15.16 11.87
N GLU A 118 -19.66 14.45 12.87
CA GLU A 118 -18.52 13.56 12.75
C GLU A 118 -18.84 12.33 11.86
N ALA A 119 -20.05 11.78 11.99
CA ALA A 119 -20.50 10.69 11.14
C ALA A 119 -20.48 11.09 9.67
N LYS A 120 -21.04 12.26 9.35
CA LYS A 120 -21.00 12.84 8.02
C LYS A 120 -19.58 13.00 7.52
N LEU A 121 -18.69 13.62 8.32
CA LEU A 121 -17.29 13.85 7.96
C LEU A 121 -16.59 12.54 7.55
N TYR A 122 -16.73 11.48 8.34
CA TYR A 122 -16.06 10.22 8.08
C TYR A 122 -16.66 9.44 6.90
N PHE A 123 -17.97 9.51 6.67
CA PHE A 123 -18.58 8.91 5.49
C PHE A 123 -18.18 9.65 4.22
N GLU A 124 -18.17 10.98 4.21
CA GLU A 124 -17.69 11.78 3.08
C GLU A 124 -16.20 11.49 2.79
N GLN A 125 -15.36 11.48 3.82
CA GLN A 125 -13.95 11.12 3.72
C GLN A 125 -13.78 9.72 3.11
N TYR A 126 -14.58 8.74 3.54
CA TYR A 126 -14.55 7.40 2.99
C TYR A 126 -14.87 7.40 1.50
N LEU A 127 -15.93 8.06 1.09
CA LEU A 127 -16.39 8.13 -0.30
C LEU A 127 -15.40 8.84 -1.22
N GLU A 128 -14.67 9.83 -0.71
CA GLU A 128 -13.65 10.56 -1.45
C GLU A 128 -12.36 9.74 -1.62
N GLN A 129 -11.87 9.12 -0.56
CA GLN A 129 -10.56 8.49 -0.52
C GLN A 129 -10.55 7.05 -1.02
N TYR A 130 -11.62 6.27 -0.78
CA TYR A 130 -11.65 4.82 -1.04
C TYR A 130 -12.67 4.48 -2.14
N LYS A 131 -12.15 4.24 -3.36
CA LYS A 131 -12.98 4.05 -4.56
C LYS A 131 -13.15 2.60 -4.97
N ASP A 132 -12.30 1.70 -4.49
CA ASP A 132 -12.19 0.34 -5.03
C ASP A 132 -13.22 -0.63 -4.44
N ASN A 133 -13.78 -0.36 -3.27
CA ASN A 133 -14.73 -1.23 -2.58
C ASN A 133 -16.18 -0.75 -2.78
N ALA A 134 -16.82 -1.21 -3.84
CA ALA A 134 -18.19 -0.80 -4.19
C ALA A 134 -19.21 -1.10 -3.07
N LEU A 135 -19.08 -2.23 -2.36
CA LEU A 135 -19.99 -2.61 -1.28
C LEU A 135 -19.91 -1.63 -0.10
N ASN A 136 -18.69 -1.36 0.36
CA ASN A 136 -18.48 -0.43 1.47
C ASN A 136 -18.83 1.01 1.07
N ARG A 137 -18.63 1.39 -0.19
CA ARG A 137 -19.07 2.69 -0.71
C ARG A 137 -20.58 2.83 -0.67
N ALA A 138 -21.33 1.83 -1.12
CA ALA A 138 -22.78 1.83 -1.03
C ALA A 138 -23.26 1.93 0.44
N ALA A 139 -22.59 1.20 1.35
CA ALA A 139 -22.88 1.27 2.78
C ALA A 139 -22.54 2.66 3.39
N ALA A 140 -21.46 3.29 2.92
CA ALA A 140 -21.10 4.65 3.37
C ALA A 140 -22.09 5.71 2.84
N MET A 141 -22.57 5.58 1.60
CA MET A 141 -23.63 6.43 1.05
C MET A 141 -24.93 6.27 1.84
N ALA A 142 -25.33 5.03 2.12
CA ALA A 142 -26.52 4.77 2.95
C ALA A 142 -26.35 5.35 4.37
N GLY A 143 -25.16 5.21 4.98
CA GLY A 143 -24.85 5.81 6.28
C GLY A 143 -24.90 7.33 6.26
N LEU A 144 -24.43 7.96 5.19
CA LEU A 144 -24.52 9.39 4.99
C LEU A 144 -25.98 9.86 4.82
N GLY A 145 -26.77 9.13 4.04
CA GLY A 145 -28.21 9.40 3.90
C GLY A 145 -28.94 9.35 5.23
N VAL A 146 -28.74 8.30 6.04
CA VAL A 146 -29.29 8.19 7.39
C VAL A 146 -28.80 9.32 8.29
N THR A 147 -27.55 9.76 8.14
CA THR A 147 -27.01 10.89 8.89
C THR A 147 -27.74 12.18 8.55
N TYR A 148 -27.99 12.46 7.27
CA TYR A 148 -28.77 13.62 6.84
C TYR A 148 -30.24 13.56 7.34
N GLU A 149 -30.89 12.39 7.26
CA GLU A 149 -32.24 12.20 7.81
C GLU A 149 -32.30 12.57 9.29
N ASN A 150 -31.36 12.09 10.09
CA ASN A 150 -31.31 12.41 11.54
C ASN A 150 -31.00 13.89 11.81
N GLN A 151 -30.40 14.60 10.87
CA GLN A 151 -30.22 16.06 10.93
C GLN A 151 -31.42 16.84 10.40
N GLY A 152 -32.46 16.17 9.88
CA GLY A 152 -33.62 16.81 9.25
C GLY A 152 -33.33 17.36 7.84
N LYS A 153 -32.20 16.99 7.25
CA LYS A 153 -31.77 17.38 5.91
C LYS A 153 -32.28 16.36 4.86
N TYR A 154 -33.59 16.33 4.69
CA TYR A 154 -34.27 15.36 3.85
C TYR A 154 -33.93 15.48 2.35
N PRO A 155 -33.75 16.68 1.77
CA PRO A 155 -33.34 16.82 0.40
C PRO A 155 -31.98 16.16 0.12
N GLU A 156 -30.98 16.40 0.98
CA GLU A 156 -29.66 15.85 0.88
C GLU A 156 -29.66 14.33 1.10
N ALA A 157 -30.50 13.83 2.00
CA ALA A 157 -30.67 12.40 2.21
C ALA A 157 -31.22 11.68 0.96
N ALA A 158 -32.11 12.32 0.20
CA ALA A 158 -32.72 11.75 -0.99
C ALA A 158 -31.74 11.66 -2.19
N GLU A 159 -30.63 12.37 -2.16
CA GLU A 159 -29.59 12.33 -3.20
C GLU A 159 -28.55 11.22 -2.99
N MET A 160 -28.54 10.59 -1.81
CA MET A 160 -27.60 9.54 -1.44
C MET A 160 -28.08 8.16 -1.86
#